data_c4667b22ed1e088ce485194fdc3a7ac6
#
_entry.id   c4667b22ed1e088ce485194fdc3a7ac6
#
_cell.length_a   1.000
_cell.length_b   1.000
_cell.length_c   1.000
_cell.angle_alpha   90.00
_cell.angle_beta   90.00
_cell.angle_gamma   90.00
#
_symmetry.space_group_name_H-M   'P 1'
#
loop_
_entity.id
_entity.type
_entity.pdbx_description
1 polymer ?
#
loop_
_entity_poly.entity_id
_entity_poly.type
_entity_poly.pdbx_seq_one_letter_code
_entity_poly.pdbx_strand_id
1 'polypeptide(L)'
;MGTDGFDKGTENGSAKRENLRKWELSRRRLLEIMAAAGVTAVVAPLFPLLKKGEKPVATDGTTPGRLRRWSMVIDLRYCDGCQSQRTPPQCTAACIQGRYVPEPMEWIEVYEKELPGGGTQFIPTPCQHCQNAPCVNVCPVGATWATPEGVVLIDQQRCIGCRICMAACPYDRRFFNWGNPPRPPETAFVKYSPENQVGAPRGTVVKCDFCPEMARMGWMPYCAQACPNGAIYWGDLEEDLATNGKEVVVLSRFLAENQAYHLKEYLGTKPRVYYIPGHGEKVGRNPYKRGRLPTQWPWKERVEGAKVWKRSGR
;
A
#
# COMPACT_ATOMS: atom_id res chain seq x y z
N MET A 1 27.78 -52.94 42.83
CA MET A 1 27.70 -52.13 44.05
C MET A 1 27.17 -50.77 43.59
N GLY A 2 26.05 -50.38 43.79
CA GLY A 2 24.91 -50.23 44.69
C GLY A 2 24.17 -49.05 44.10
N THR A 3 22.96 -49.17 43.57
CA THR A 3 21.62 -49.08 44.14
C THR A 3 21.27 -47.73 44.72
N ASP A 4 20.11 -47.31 44.28
CA ASP A 4 19.03 -46.51 44.85
C ASP A 4 18.79 -45.24 44.06
N GLY A 5 17.69 -45.01 43.32
CA GLY A 5 16.30 -45.25 43.68
C GLY A 5 15.70 -43.98 44.29
N PHE A 6 15.07 -43.12 43.44
CA PHE A 6 14.04 -42.21 43.96
C PHE A 6 12.97 -41.92 42.87
N ASP A 7 11.97 -42.76 42.97
CA ASP A 7 10.65 -42.51 42.41
C ASP A 7 9.85 -41.64 43.41
N LYS A 8 9.16 -40.61 42.91
CA LYS A 8 7.97 -39.88 43.47
C LYS A 8 7.90 -38.53 42.75
N GLY A 9 6.91 -38.15 42.04
CA GLY A 9 5.50 -38.20 42.15
C GLY A 9 4.91 -37.38 41.03
N THR A 10 4.33 -38.07 40.11
CA THR A 10 3.44 -37.49 39.09
C THR A 10 1.99 -37.73 39.54
N GLU A 11 1.50 -36.95 40.50
CA GLU A 11 0.09 -36.85 40.82
C GLU A 11 -0.19 -35.52 41.48
N ASN A 12 -0.43 -34.47 40.69
CA ASN A 12 -1.18 -33.27 41.10
C ASN A 12 -1.51 -32.29 39.96
N GLY A 13 -1.41 -32.71 38.72
CA GLY A 13 -1.71 -31.82 37.56
C GLY A 13 -3.16 -31.90 37.05
N SER A 14 -3.88 -32.98 37.36
CA SER A 14 -5.23 -33.16 36.78
C SER A 14 -6.35 -32.55 37.65
N ALA A 15 -6.24 -32.54 38.94
CA ALA A 15 -7.27 -32.00 39.85
C ALA A 15 -7.37 -30.45 39.80
N LYS A 16 -6.29 -29.76 39.44
CA LYS A 16 -6.29 -28.31 39.37
C LYS A 16 -6.86 -27.75 38.04
N ARG A 17 -6.90 -28.57 37.00
CA ARG A 17 -7.52 -28.19 35.71
C ARG A 17 -9.01 -28.44 35.65
N GLU A 18 -9.53 -29.35 36.42
CA GLU A 18 -10.97 -29.65 36.51
C GLU A 18 -11.75 -28.59 37.30
N ASN A 19 -11.13 -27.94 38.27
CA ASN A 19 -11.77 -26.88 39.05
C ASN A 19 -11.85 -25.52 38.33
N LEU A 20 -11.05 -25.28 37.27
CA LEU A 20 -11.11 -24.07 36.51
C LEU A 20 -12.19 -24.08 35.39
N ARG A 21 -12.73 -25.25 35.03
CA ARG A 21 -13.82 -25.37 34.04
C ARG A 21 -15.22 -25.14 34.59
N LYS A 22 -15.38 -25.07 35.91
CA LYS A 22 -16.71 -24.92 36.54
C LYS A 22 -17.23 -23.49 36.65
N TRP A 23 -16.51 -22.49 36.17
CA TRP A 23 -16.90 -21.09 36.32
C TRP A 23 -17.14 -20.34 34.97
N GLU A 24 -17.12 -21.03 33.86
CA GLU A 24 -17.61 -20.46 32.60
C GLU A 24 -19.15 -20.55 32.56
N LEU A 25 -19.77 -19.66 33.30
CA LEU A 25 -21.16 -19.33 33.10
C LEU A 25 -21.28 -18.68 31.72
N SER A 26 -21.86 -19.38 30.73
CA SER A 26 -22.12 -18.81 29.43
C SER A 26 -22.94 -17.52 29.61
N ARG A 27 -22.66 -16.48 28.81
CA ARG A 27 -23.40 -15.20 28.86
C ARG A 27 -24.92 -15.41 28.84
N ARG A 28 -25.38 -16.46 28.21
CA ARG A 28 -26.78 -16.85 28.13
C ARG A 28 -27.33 -17.32 29.50
N ARG A 29 -26.59 -18.15 30.24
CA ARG A 29 -26.97 -18.59 31.58
C ARG A 29 -26.94 -17.46 32.61
N LEU A 30 -26.01 -16.52 32.48
CA LEU A 30 -25.99 -15.32 33.31
C LEU A 30 -27.24 -14.47 33.10
N LEU A 31 -27.67 -14.29 31.87
CA LEU A 31 -28.88 -13.53 31.51
C LEU A 31 -30.15 -14.25 31.97
N GLU A 32 -30.19 -15.57 31.91
CA GLU A 32 -31.30 -16.41 32.42
C GLU A 32 -31.43 -16.32 33.94
N ILE A 33 -30.30 -16.33 34.68
CA ILE A 33 -30.27 -16.16 36.12
C ILE A 33 -30.69 -14.75 36.54
N MET A 34 -30.27 -13.73 35.81
CA MET A 34 -30.65 -12.33 36.05
C MET A 34 -32.16 -12.10 35.75
N ALA A 35 -32.70 -12.73 34.75
CA ALA A 35 -34.12 -12.67 34.40
C ALA A 35 -34.99 -13.40 35.46
N ALA A 36 -34.55 -14.55 35.97
CA ALA A 36 -35.24 -15.32 37.03
C ALA A 36 -35.22 -14.64 38.40
N ALA A 37 -34.19 -13.79 38.67
CA ALA A 37 -34.02 -13.14 39.97
C ALA A 37 -34.77 -11.78 40.08
N GLY A 38 -35.54 -11.35 39.07
CA GLY A 38 -36.30 -10.12 39.12
C GLY A 38 -35.46 -8.82 39.14
N VAL A 39 -34.15 -8.92 38.85
CA VAL A 39 -33.16 -7.81 38.98
C VAL A 39 -33.28 -6.80 37.83
N THR A 40 -34.06 -7.07 36.84
CA THR A 40 -34.25 -6.19 35.68
C THR A 40 -34.86 -4.80 35.98
N ALA A 41 -35.64 -4.69 37.08
CA ALA A 41 -36.24 -3.42 37.45
C ALA A 41 -35.33 -2.43 38.20
N VAL A 42 -34.23 -2.94 38.81
CA VAL A 42 -33.28 -2.10 39.59
C VAL A 42 -32.08 -1.64 38.79
N VAL A 43 -31.69 -2.39 37.74
CA VAL A 43 -30.51 -2.07 36.93
C VAL A 43 -30.80 -1.12 35.78
N ALA A 44 -32.08 -1.06 35.34
CA ALA A 44 -32.45 -0.19 34.20
C ALA A 44 -32.17 1.32 34.44
N PRO A 45 -32.33 1.92 35.63
CA PRO A 45 -32.01 3.32 35.85
C PRO A 45 -30.50 3.60 36.06
N LEU A 46 -29.66 2.57 36.33
CA LEU A 46 -28.21 2.74 36.49
C LEU A 46 -27.44 2.73 35.15
N PHE A 47 -28.03 2.24 34.09
CA PHE A 47 -27.38 2.16 32.77
C PHE A 47 -26.97 3.51 32.17
N PRO A 48 -27.75 4.61 32.38
CA PRO A 48 -27.30 5.94 31.96
C PRO A 48 -26.14 6.51 32.75
N LEU A 49 -25.95 6.06 34.00
CA LEU A 49 -24.87 6.55 34.88
C LEU A 49 -23.51 5.91 34.56
N LEU A 50 -23.50 4.73 33.98
CA LEU A 50 -22.27 4.03 33.53
C LEU A 50 -21.77 4.52 32.16
N LYS A 51 -22.58 5.31 31.43
CA LYS A 51 -22.16 5.95 30.18
C LYS A 51 -21.51 7.34 30.36
N LYS A 52 -21.20 7.73 31.59
CA LYS A 52 -20.56 9.00 31.88
C LYS A 52 -19.03 8.87 31.77
N GLY A 53 -18.53 8.89 30.54
CA GLY A 53 -17.08 8.87 30.27
C GLY A 53 -16.69 9.07 28.83
N GLU A 54 -17.58 8.87 27.88
CA GLU A 54 -17.29 9.28 26.50
C GLU A 54 -17.68 10.74 26.32
N LYS A 55 -16.68 11.62 26.35
CA LYS A 55 -16.85 12.97 25.81
C LYS A 55 -17.35 12.81 24.38
N PRO A 56 -18.44 13.49 23.97
CA PRO A 56 -18.80 13.50 22.57
C PRO A 56 -17.59 14.07 21.83
N VAL A 57 -16.91 13.23 21.06
CA VAL A 57 -16.03 13.71 20.02
C VAL A 57 -16.92 14.54 19.12
N ALA A 58 -16.64 15.83 19.04
CA ALA A 58 -17.34 16.72 18.13
C ALA A 58 -17.18 16.11 16.73
N THR A 59 -18.23 15.47 16.26
CA THR A 59 -18.33 15.03 14.88
C THR A 59 -18.64 16.28 14.08
N ASP A 60 -17.64 16.78 13.39
CA ASP A 60 -17.77 17.74 12.30
C ASP A 60 -18.47 17.07 11.10
N GLY A 61 -19.63 16.50 11.29
CA GLY A 61 -20.47 15.95 10.22
C GLY A 61 -19.83 14.86 9.35
N THR A 62 -18.60 14.47 9.59
CA THR A 62 -17.95 13.34 8.98
C THR A 62 -18.29 12.08 9.78
N THR A 63 -19.09 11.21 9.22
CA THR A 63 -19.20 9.80 9.65
C THR A 63 -17.77 9.32 9.95
N PRO A 64 -17.48 8.66 11.09
CA PRO A 64 -16.16 8.10 11.33
C PRO A 64 -15.79 7.28 10.11
N GLY A 65 -14.89 7.82 9.29
CA GLY A 65 -14.57 7.23 8.00
C GLY A 65 -14.11 5.81 8.26
N ARG A 66 -14.79 4.83 7.69
CA ARG A 66 -14.36 3.44 7.72
C ARG A 66 -12.88 3.43 7.33
N LEU A 67 -12.05 2.79 8.13
CA LEU A 67 -10.62 2.70 7.86
C LEU A 67 -10.43 1.99 6.52
N ARG A 68 -9.86 2.67 5.55
CA ARG A 68 -9.56 2.12 4.23
C ARG A 68 -8.20 1.45 4.24
N ARG A 69 -8.01 0.46 3.39
CA ARG A 69 -6.73 -0.24 3.23
C ARG A 69 -6.34 -0.30 1.76
N TRP A 70 -5.55 0.67 1.37
CA TRP A 70 -5.20 0.86 -0.02
C TRP A 70 -4.34 -0.26 -0.61
N SER A 71 -4.64 -0.61 -1.84
CA SER A 71 -3.91 -1.59 -2.64
C SER A 71 -3.87 -1.17 -4.10
N MET A 72 -2.95 -1.76 -4.84
CA MET A 72 -2.82 -1.57 -6.28
C MET A 72 -2.74 -2.93 -6.96
N VAL A 73 -3.39 -3.08 -8.11
CA VAL A 73 -3.25 -4.26 -8.96
C VAL A 73 -2.71 -3.83 -10.31
N ILE A 74 -1.66 -4.48 -10.76
CA ILE A 74 -1.04 -4.22 -12.06
C ILE A 74 -1.28 -5.45 -12.94
N ASP A 75 -2.12 -5.27 -13.94
CA ASP A 75 -2.43 -6.32 -14.91
C ASP A 75 -1.42 -6.30 -16.05
N LEU A 76 -0.47 -7.23 -15.99
CA LEU A 76 0.60 -7.30 -16.98
C LEU A 76 0.11 -7.77 -18.37
N ARG A 77 -1.13 -8.24 -18.47
CA ARG A 77 -1.74 -8.59 -19.76
C ARG A 77 -2.02 -7.36 -20.62
N TYR A 78 -2.24 -6.22 -19.97
CA TYR A 78 -2.56 -4.95 -20.63
C TYR A 78 -1.40 -3.95 -20.64
N CYS A 79 -0.31 -4.23 -19.92
CA CYS A 79 0.86 -3.35 -19.88
C CYS A 79 1.79 -3.66 -21.05
N ASP A 80 1.89 -2.71 -21.98
CA ASP A 80 2.80 -2.76 -23.12
C ASP A 80 3.95 -1.74 -23.03
N GLY A 81 4.16 -1.16 -21.84
CA GLY A 81 5.14 -0.08 -21.65
C GLY A 81 4.83 1.18 -22.47
N CYS A 82 3.58 1.36 -22.87
CA CYS A 82 3.10 2.40 -23.78
C CYS A 82 3.71 2.35 -25.20
N GLN A 83 4.23 1.19 -25.60
CA GLN A 83 4.83 0.96 -26.93
C GLN A 83 3.81 1.16 -28.05
N SER A 84 2.56 0.73 -27.84
CA SER A 84 1.47 0.90 -28.83
C SER A 84 1.18 2.39 -29.09
N GLN A 85 1.45 3.25 -28.15
CA GLN A 85 1.22 4.69 -28.25
C GLN A 85 2.48 5.47 -28.70
N ARG A 86 3.62 4.78 -28.81
CA ARG A 86 4.92 5.40 -29.14
C ARG A 86 5.28 6.55 -28.20
N THR A 87 4.97 6.39 -26.90
CA THR A 87 5.27 7.37 -25.87
C THR A 87 6.07 6.69 -24.76
N PRO A 88 6.81 7.44 -23.94
CA PRO A 88 7.37 6.91 -22.70
C PRO A 88 6.25 6.40 -21.79
N PRO A 89 6.56 5.53 -20.82
CA PRO A 89 5.56 5.01 -19.89
C PRO A 89 4.77 6.13 -19.21
N GLN A 90 3.49 6.24 -19.53
CA GLN A 90 2.65 7.35 -19.07
C GLN A 90 2.46 7.35 -17.55
N CYS A 91 2.47 6.17 -16.92
CA CYS A 91 2.42 6.04 -15.46
C CYS A 91 3.64 6.68 -14.79
N THR A 92 4.84 6.50 -15.36
CA THR A 92 6.10 7.12 -14.87
C THR A 92 6.05 8.64 -15.08
N ALA A 93 5.70 9.08 -16.28
CA ALA A 93 5.64 10.49 -16.61
C ALA A 93 4.61 11.27 -15.76
N ALA A 94 3.42 10.70 -15.58
CA ALA A 94 2.40 11.32 -14.74
C ALA A 94 2.80 11.37 -13.25
N CYS A 95 3.52 10.35 -12.76
CA CYS A 95 4.07 10.38 -11.42
C CYS A 95 5.11 11.49 -11.25
N ILE A 96 6.03 11.63 -12.20
CA ILE A 96 7.05 12.67 -12.19
C ILE A 96 6.40 14.06 -12.18
N GLN A 97 5.43 14.29 -13.06
CA GLN A 97 4.75 15.59 -13.17
C GLN A 97 3.87 15.88 -11.96
N GLY A 98 3.07 14.90 -11.52
CA GLY A 98 2.10 15.08 -10.43
C GLY A 98 2.73 15.16 -9.05
N ARG A 99 3.90 14.52 -8.86
CA ARG A 99 4.62 14.48 -7.57
C ARG A 99 5.90 15.31 -7.58
N TYR A 100 6.23 15.98 -8.69
CA TYR A 100 7.45 16.75 -8.87
C TYR A 100 8.71 15.93 -8.51
N VAL A 101 8.75 14.70 -9.01
CA VAL A 101 9.85 13.77 -8.71
C VAL A 101 11.14 14.30 -9.31
N PRO A 102 12.23 14.46 -8.52
CA PRO A 102 13.49 14.98 -9.02
C PRO A 102 14.16 14.05 -10.03
N GLU A 103 14.80 14.61 -11.06
CA GLU A 103 15.65 13.87 -11.97
C GLU A 103 16.86 13.24 -11.21
N PRO A 104 17.30 12.04 -11.52
CA PRO A 104 16.78 11.06 -12.49
C PRO A 104 15.84 10.01 -11.88
N MET A 105 15.11 10.34 -10.82
CA MET A 105 14.31 9.39 -10.06
C MET A 105 13.02 9.02 -10.78
N GLU A 106 12.62 7.75 -10.64
CA GLU A 106 11.35 7.23 -11.10
C GLU A 106 10.67 6.46 -9.98
N TRP A 107 9.67 7.06 -9.32
CA TRP A 107 9.00 6.38 -8.21
C TRP A 107 8.15 5.19 -8.66
N ILE A 108 7.72 5.18 -9.92
CA ILE A 108 7.22 4.01 -10.62
C ILE A 108 8.06 3.84 -11.88
N GLU A 109 8.83 2.79 -11.92
CA GLU A 109 9.71 2.44 -13.03
C GLU A 109 9.11 1.24 -13.77
N VAL A 110 9.19 1.26 -15.09
CA VAL A 110 8.69 0.16 -15.92
C VAL A 110 9.88 -0.65 -16.41
N TYR A 111 10.05 -1.82 -15.81
CA TYR A 111 11.08 -2.77 -16.22
C TYR A 111 10.66 -3.51 -17.49
N GLU A 112 11.62 -3.68 -18.37
CA GLU A 112 11.47 -4.53 -19.56
C GLU A 112 12.13 -5.88 -19.29
N LYS A 113 11.40 -6.95 -19.51
CA LYS A 113 11.88 -8.32 -19.36
C LYS A 113 11.64 -9.09 -20.65
N GLU A 114 12.71 -9.61 -21.22
CA GLU A 114 12.61 -10.55 -22.34
C GLU A 114 12.09 -11.91 -21.84
N LEU A 115 11.15 -12.48 -22.58
CA LEU A 115 10.55 -13.78 -22.27
C LEU A 115 11.29 -14.91 -23.00
N PRO A 116 11.43 -16.13 -22.39
CA PRO A 116 12.12 -17.28 -22.99
C PRO A 116 11.39 -17.74 -24.23
N GLY A 117 10.69 -17.36 -24.94
CA GLY A 117 9.98 -17.72 -26.18
C GLY A 117 9.92 -16.59 -27.21
N GLY A 118 10.63 -15.51 -26.89
CA GLY A 118 10.54 -14.26 -27.64
C GLY A 118 9.33 -13.41 -27.18
N GLY A 119 9.50 -12.12 -27.21
CA GLY A 119 8.55 -11.14 -26.71
C GLY A 119 9.07 -10.43 -25.48
N THR A 120 8.44 -9.32 -25.13
CA THR A 120 8.84 -8.46 -24.04
C THR A 120 7.67 -8.25 -23.11
N GLN A 121 7.93 -8.41 -21.80
CA GLN A 121 6.99 -8.08 -20.74
C GLN A 121 7.41 -6.79 -20.07
N PHE A 122 6.47 -5.91 -19.86
CA PHE A 122 6.66 -4.64 -19.16
C PHE A 122 6.10 -4.74 -17.75
N ILE A 123 6.91 -4.41 -16.74
CA ILE A 123 6.56 -4.56 -15.33
C ILE A 123 6.67 -3.21 -14.62
N PRO A 124 5.58 -2.44 -14.51
CA PRO A 124 5.56 -1.24 -13.70
C PRO A 124 5.80 -1.58 -12.23
N THR A 125 6.81 -0.97 -11.64
CA THR A 125 7.22 -1.30 -10.27
C THR A 125 7.26 -0.03 -9.41
N PRO A 126 6.16 0.31 -8.72
CA PRO A 126 6.13 1.34 -7.69
C PRO A 126 6.70 0.82 -6.36
N CYS A 127 6.73 1.67 -5.33
CA CYS A 127 6.90 1.18 -3.95
C CYS A 127 5.80 0.16 -3.63
N GLN A 128 6.18 -0.97 -3.05
CA GLN A 128 5.26 -2.08 -2.77
C GLN A 128 4.39 -1.87 -1.53
N HIS A 129 4.61 -0.81 -0.76
CA HIS A 129 3.88 -0.49 0.48
C HIS A 129 3.66 -1.72 1.37
N CYS A 130 4.75 -2.44 1.63
CA CYS A 130 4.75 -3.72 2.32
C CYS A 130 4.09 -3.64 3.70
N GLN A 131 3.31 -4.66 4.07
CA GLN A 131 2.77 -4.78 5.42
C GLN A 131 3.90 -5.05 6.43
N ASN A 132 4.83 -5.94 6.07
CA ASN A 132 6.05 -6.21 6.81
C ASN A 132 7.20 -5.42 6.15
N ALA A 133 7.23 -4.11 6.34
CA ALA A 133 8.14 -3.22 5.62
C ALA A 133 9.56 -3.22 6.23
N PRO A 134 10.57 -3.84 5.59
CA PRO A 134 11.94 -3.85 6.13
C PRO A 134 12.48 -2.44 6.33
N CYS A 135 12.15 -1.54 5.43
CA CYS A 135 12.56 -0.15 5.46
C CYS A 135 12.01 0.66 6.66
N VAL A 136 10.90 0.22 7.25
CA VAL A 136 10.37 0.80 8.49
C VAL A 136 11.21 0.31 9.67
N ASN A 137 11.48 -0.99 9.72
CA ASN A 137 12.16 -1.63 10.84
C ASN A 137 13.62 -1.17 11.02
N VAL A 138 14.29 -0.80 9.92
CA VAL A 138 15.70 -0.38 9.97
C VAL A 138 15.90 1.11 10.15
N CYS A 139 14.85 1.92 10.25
CA CYS A 139 14.99 3.36 10.37
C CYS A 139 15.36 3.76 11.81
N PRO A 140 16.61 4.24 12.09
CA PRO A 140 17.08 4.49 13.45
C PRO A 140 16.36 5.67 14.13
N VAL A 141 15.78 6.57 13.32
CA VAL A 141 15.11 7.78 13.82
C VAL A 141 13.59 7.71 13.68
N GLY A 142 13.05 6.57 13.26
CA GLY A 142 11.61 6.41 13.06
C GLY A 142 11.00 7.35 12.01
N ALA A 143 11.83 7.82 11.05
CA ALA A 143 11.36 8.70 9.98
C ALA A 143 10.45 7.97 8.99
N THR A 144 10.49 6.65 8.93
CA THR A 144 9.63 5.83 8.06
C THR A 144 8.67 5.02 8.93
N TRP A 145 7.39 5.03 8.57
CA TRP A 145 6.34 4.29 9.27
C TRP A 145 5.24 3.84 8.31
N ALA A 146 4.40 2.92 8.75
CA ALA A 146 3.18 2.52 8.05
C ALA A 146 1.98 3.23 8.67
N THR A 147 1.10 3.79 7.85
CA THR A 147 -0.17 4.35 8.29
C THR A 147 -1.20 3.24 8.56
N PRO A 148 -2.27 3.50 9.32
CA PRO A 148 -3.37 2.54 9.48
C PRO A 148 -4.00 2.11 8.14
N GLU A 149 -4.00 3.00 7.14
CA GLU A 149 -4.48 2.72 5.78
C GLU A 149 -3.53 1.81 4.98
N GLY A 150 -2.38 1.44 5.58
CA GLY A 150 -1.39 0.56 4.98
C GLY A 150 -0.41 1.24 4.03
N VAL A 151 -0.39 2.56 4.02
CA VAL A 151 0.59 3.33 3.24
C VAL A 151 1.88 3.46 4.05
N VAL A 152 3.02 3.11 3.46
CA VAL A 152 4.32 3.36 4.07
C VAL A 152 4.78 4.75 3.68
N LEU A 153 4.97 5.62 4.64
CA LEU A 153 5.42 7.00 4.46
C LEU A 153 6.84 7.22 4.98
N ILE A 154 7.40 8.37 4.67
CA ILE A 154 8.67 8.84 5.20
C ILE A 154 8.59 10.34 5.46
N ASP A 155 9.04 10.76 6.63
CA ASP A 155 9.17 12.17 6.99
C ASP A 155 10.61 12.63 6.74
N GLN A 156 10.78 13.50 5.74
CA GLN A 156 12.09 14.02 5.38
C GLN A 156 12.63 15.02 6.39
N GLN A 157 11.80 15.60 7.25
CA GLN A 157 12.27 16.48 8.35
C GLN A 157 12.91 15.68 9.49
N ARG A 158 12.52 14.39 9.64
CA ARG A 158 13.12 13.45 10.59
C ARG A 158 14.26 12.64 9.98
N CYS A 159 14.30 12.55 8.65
CA CYS A 159 15.27 11.72 7.92
C CYS A 159 16.68 12.29 8.05
N ILE A 160 17.60 11.51 8.61
CA ILE A 160 19.02 11.85 8.72
C ILE A 160 19.87 11.44 7.52
N GLY A 161 19.26 10.86 6.49
CA GLY A 161 19.95 10.49 5.25
C GLY A 161 20.91 9.29 5.34
N CYS A 162 20.78 8.45 6.36
CA CYS A 162 21.67 7.28 6.55
C CYS A 162 21.56 6.21 5.45
N ARG A 163 20.51 6.23 4.63
CA ARG A 163 20.25 5.35 3.48
C ARG A 163 20.07 3.86 3.81
N ILE A 164 20.10 3.45 5.07
CA ILE A 164 19.92 2.03 5.47
C ILE A 164 18.60 1.48 4.91
N CYS A 165 17.54 2.29 4.87
CA CYS A 165 16.25 1.90 4.31
C CYS A 165 16.28 1.65 2.80
N MET A 166 17.24 2.22 2.06
CA MET A 166 17.46 1.91 0.64
C MET A 166 18.06 0.52 0.49
N ALA A 167 19.11 0.22 1.26
CA ALA A 167 19.75 -1.09 1.27
C ALA A 167 18.79 -2.21 1.75
N ALA A 168 17.88 -1.89 2.68
CA ALA A 168 16.89 -2.84 3.19
C ALA A 168 15.70 -3.07 2.25
N CYS A 169 15.50 -2.23 1.24
CA CYS A 169 14.38 -2.37 0.31
C CYS A 169 14.69 -3.40 -0.78
N PRO A 170 14.03 -4.59 -0.80
CA PRO A 170 14.36 -5.60 -1.80
C PRO A 170 13.84 -5.26 -3.21
N TYR A 171 13.10 -4.17 -3.32
CA TYR A 171 12.47 -3.70 -4.57
C TYR A 171 13.16 -2.48 -5.16
N ASP A 172 14.20 -1.93 -4.51
CA ASP A 172 14.93 -0.71 -4.93
C ASP A 172 14.03 0.52 -5.17
N ARG A 173 12.97 0.64 -4.36
CA ARG A 173 11.99 1.72 -4.53
C ARG A 173 12.14 2.84 -3.52
N ARG A 174 13.38 3.15 -3.16
CA ARG A 174 13.75 4.30 -2.34
C ARG A 174 14.88 5.07 -2.99
N PHE A 175 14.73 6.36 -3.06
CA PHE A 175 15.62 7.26 -3.77
C PHE A 175 16.20 8.29 -2.81
N PHE A 176 17.38 8.81 -3.13
CA PHE A 176 18.08 9.74 -2.26
C PHE A 176 18.32 11.07 -2.95
N ASN A 177 18.00 12.16 -2.29
CA ASN A 177 18.21 13.51 -2.79
C ASN A 177 19.70 13.91 -2.62
N TRP A 178 20.52 13.60 -3.61
CA TRP A 178 21.95 13.96 -3.63
C TRP A 178 22.17 15.47 -3.79
N GLY A 179 21.28 16.15 -4.52
CA GLY A 179 21.24 17.58 -4.72
C GLY A 179 19.99 18.20 -4.10
N ASN A 180 19.86 19.50 -4.23
CA ASN A 180 18.60 20.15 -3.89
C ASN A 180 17.56 19.82 -4.97
N PRO A 181 16.42 19.21 -4.61
CA PRO A 181 15.37 18.95 -5.55
C PRO A 181 14.88 20.27 -6.19
N PRO A 182 14.58 20.28 -7.49
CA PRO A 182 14.02 21.44 -8.14
C PRO A 182 12.67 21.79 -7.50
N ARG A 183 12.42 23.06 -7.29
CA ARG A 183 11.13 23.59 -6.81
C ARG A 183 10.51 24.42 -7.92
N PRO A 184 9.64 23.84 -8.74
CA PRO A 184 8.93 24.59 -9.75
C PRO A 184 8.10 25.70 -9.10
N PRO A 185 7.89 26.85 -9.78
CA PRO A 185 7.12 27.97 -9.23
C PRO A 185 5.73 27.58 -8.72
N GLU A 186 5.10 26.60 -9.34
CA GLU A 186 3.78 26.06 -8.95
C GLU A 186 3.80 25.44 -7.55
N THR A 187 4.96 25.06 -7.06
CA THR A 187 5.11 24.42 -5.74
C THR A 187 5.42 25.41 -4.63
N ALA A 188 5.55 26.71 -4.93
CA ALA A 188 5.92 27.73 -3.96
C ALA A 188 4.98 27.79 -2.74
N PHE A 189 3.69 27.50 -2.97
CA PHE A 189 2.65 27.52 -1.95
C PHE A 189 2.36 26.17 -1.32
N VAL A 190 3.00 25.09 -1.82
CA VAL A 190 2.79 23.75 -1.31
C VAL A 190 3.56 23.60 0.01
N LYS A 191 2.82 23.37 1.10
CA LYS A 191 3.45 22.99 2.37
C LYS A 191 3.93 21.56 2.29
N TYR A 192 5.17 21.36 2.73
CA TYR A 192 5.70 20.02 2.92
C TYR A 192 4.85 19.25 3.94
N SER A 193 4.58 18.01 3.63
CA SER A 193 4.08 17.01 4.58
C SER A 193 4.64 15.64 4.19
N PRO A 194 4.66 14.65 5.09
CA PRO A 194 5.10 13.30 4.74
C PRO A 194 4.27 12.65 3.61
N GLU A 195 3.04 13.10 3.42
CA GLU A 195 2.15 12.66 2.33
C GLU A 195 2.34 13.47 1.04
N ASN A 196 3.01 14.61 1.14
CA ASN A 196 3.37 15.43 0.02
C ASN A 196 4.84 15.85 0.13
N GLN A 197 5.72 15.08 -0.50
CA GLN A 197 7.16 15.20 -0.38
C GLN A 197 7.76 16.34 -1.20
N VAL A 198 6.93 17.23 -1.74
CA VAL A 198 7.40 18.42 -2.47
C VAL A 198 8.18 19.31 -1.52
N GLY A 199 9.40 19.67 -1.92
CA GLY A 199 10.29 20.45 -1.09
C GLY A 199 11.07 19.63 -0.05
N ALA A 200 11.11 18.32 -0.21
CA ALA A 200 12.01 17.46 0.57
C ALA A 200 13.46 18.00 0.49
N PRO A 201 14.19 18.11 1.62
CA PRO A 201 15.51 18.68 1.61
C PRO A 201 16.55 17.74 0.98
N ARG A 202 17.68 18.32 0.53
CA ARG A 202 18.88 17.58 0.17
C ARG A 202 19.30 16.65 1.32
N GLY A 203 19.85 15.49 0.98
CA GLY A 203 20.35 14.55 1.98
C GLY A 203 19.26 13.66 2.61
N THR A 204 18.07 13.65 2.04
CA THR A 204 16.95 12.83 2.53
C THR A 204 16.51 11.78 1.53
N VAL A 205 15.80 10.76 2.02
CA VAL A 205 15.24 9.71 1.18
C VAL A 205 13.80 10.07 0.80
N VAL A 206 13.45 9.81 -0.44
CA VAL A 206 12.09 9.97 -1.00
C VAL A 206 11.62 8.68 -1.66
N LYS A 207 10.33 8.52 -1.86
CA LYS A 207 9.74 7.35 -2.52
C LYS A 207 8.28 7.59 -2.90
N CYS A 208 7.70 6.69 -3.68
CA CYS A 208 6.25 6.64 -3.92
C CYS A 208 5.47 6.60 -2.60
N ASP A 209 4.46 7.42 -2.45
CA ASP A 209 3.61 7.58 -1.27
C ASP A 209 2.19 7.04 -1.47
N PHE A 210 1.86 6.43 -2.61
CA PHE A 210 0.51 5.98 -3.00
C PHE A 210 -0.49 7.13 -3.21
N CYS A 211 -0.04 8.38 -3.28
CA CYS A 211 -0.90 9.55 -3.50
C CYS A 211 -2.09 9.61 -2.52
N PRO A 212 -1.89 9.60 -1.18
CA PRO A 212 -2.97 9.48 -0.21
C PRO A 212 -3.95 10.67 -0.28
N GLU A 213 -3.48 11.85 -0.64
CA GLU A 213 -4.33 13.02 -0.85
C GLU A 213 -5.31 12.84 -2.02
N MET A 214 -4.88 12.17 -3.10
CA MET A 214 -5.75 11.85 -4.23
C MET A 214 -6.83 10.85 -3.79
N ALA A 215 -6.42 9.81 -3.07
CA ALA A 215 -7.33 8.79 -2.55
C ALA A 215 -8.42 9.38 -1.63
N ARG A 216 -8.06 10.34 -0.75
CA ARG A 216 -9.02 11.04 0.11
C ARG A 216 -10.01 11.90 -0.66
N MET A 217 -9.60 12.42 -1.82
CA MET A 217 -10.49 13.16 -2.73
C MET A 217 -11.34 12.23 -3.62
N GLY A 218 -11.25 10.91 -3.44
CA GLY A 218 -11.93 9.93 -4.28
C GLY A 218 -11.31 9.73 -5.66
N TRP A 219 -10.05 10.11 -5.83
CA TRP A 219 -9.33 10.02 -7.09
C TRP A 219 -8.30 8.89 -7.04
N MET A 220 -8.02 8.31 -8.19
CA MET A 220 -6.93 7.33 -8.31
C MET A 220 -5.56 8.03 -8.28
N PRO A 221 -4.47 7.30 -7.93
CA PRO A 221 -3.11 7.79 -8.07
C PRO A 221 -2.80 8.23 -9.51
N TYR A 222 -1.90 9.21 -9.67
CA TYR A 222 -1.51 9.75 -10.98
C TYR A 222 -1.14 8.66 -11.98
N CYS A 223 -0.37 7.65 -11.55
CA CYS A 223 0.06 6.56 -12.41
C CYS A 223 -1.11 5.69 -12.91
N ALA A 224 -2.14 5.48 -12.09
CA ALA A 224 -3.31 4.71 -12.49
C ALA A 224 -4.19 5.51 -13.45
N GLN A 225 -4.41 6.80 -13.17
CA GLN A 225 -5.20 7.68 -14.04
C GLN A 225 -4.58 7.84 -15.43
N ALA A 226 -3.24 7.91 -15.50
CA ALA A 226 -2.53 8.13 -16.75
C ALA A 226 -2.36 6.87 -17.60
N CYS A 227 -2.69 5.69 -17.07
CA CYS A 227 -2.50 4.44 -17.78
C CYS A 227 -3.48 4.31 -18.96
N PRO A 228 -3.02 4.41 -20.22
CA PRO A 228 -3.93 4.42 -21.37
C PRO A 228 -4.62 3.08 -21.59
N ASN A 229 -3.93 2.01 -21.25
CA ASN A 229 -4.45 0.65 -21.41
C ASN A 229 -5.32 0.20 -20.21
N GLY A 230 -5.35 0.99 -19.11
CA GLY A 230 -6.07 0.62 -17.89
C GLY A 230 -5.46 -0.58 -17.17
N ALA A 231 -4.14 -0.77 -17.30
CA ALA A 231 -3.43 -1.88 -16.69
C ALA A 231 -3.25 -1.72 -15.16
N ILE A 232 -3.46 -0.53 -14.61
CA ILE A 232 -3.25 -0.23 -13.19
C ILE A 232 -4.59 0.02 -12.53
N TYR A 233 -4.96 -0.86 -11.60
CA TYR A 233 -6.15 -0.73 -10.76
C TYR A 233 -5.76 -0.19 -9.40
N TRP A 234 -6.60 0.67 -8.87
CA TRP A 234 -6.53 1.20 -7.52
C TRP A 234 -7.67 0.66 -6.69
N GLY A 235 -7.40 0.10 -5.54
CA GLY A 235 -8.39 -0.61 -4.75
C GLY A 235 -8.29 -0.38 -3.26
N ASP A 236 -9.36 -0.76 -2.58
CA ASP A 236 -9.49 -0.79 -1.13
C ASP A 236 -9.78 -2.23 -0.69
N LEU A 237 -8.91 -2.80 0.12
CA LEU A 237 -9.03 -4.15 0.65
C LEU A 237 -10.19 -4.30 1.65
N GLU A 238 -10.65 -3.22 2.27
CA GLU A 238 -11.78 -3.25 3.21
C GLU A 238 -13.13 -3.15 2.50
N GLU A 239 -13.17 -2.42 1.39
CA GLU A 239 -14.37 -2.33 0.53
C GLU A 239 -14.44 -3.50 -0.47
N ASP A 240 -13.34 -4.25 -0.63
CA ASP A 240 -13.18 -5.31 -1.61
C ASP A 240 -13.47 -4.86 -3.05
N LEU A 241 -13.10 -3.63 -3.38
CA LEU A 241 -13.31 -3.02 -4.69
C LEU A 241 -12.02 -2.46 -5.25
N ALA A 242 -11.85 -2.54 -6.57
CA ALA A 242 -10.78 -1.86 -7.29
C ALA A 242 -11.29 -1.32 -8.62
N THR A 243 -10.65 -0.26 -9.12
CA THR A 243 -10.97 0.38 -10.39
C THR A 243 -9.73 0.83 -11.15
N ASN A 244 -9.78 0.78 -12.45
CA ASN A 244 -8.80 1.38 -13.35
C ASN A 244 -9.36 2.63 -14.09
N GLY A 245 -10.51 3.15 -13.64
CA GLY A 245 -11.21 4.26 -14.26
C GLY A 245 -12.05 3.88 -15.49
N LYS A 246 -11.97 2.64 -15.97
CA LYS A 246 -12.79 2.10 -17.07
C LYS A 246 -13.83 1.12 -16.55
N GLU A 247 -13.46 0.37 -15.52
CA GLU A 247 -14.31 -0.65 -14.89
C GLU A 247 -14.07 -0.68 -13.38
N VAL A 248 -15.01 -1.28 -12.67
CA VAL A 248 -14.91 -1.58 -11.23
C VAL A 248 -15.02 -3.08 -11.05
N VAL A 249 -14.13 -3.65 -10.26
CA VAL A 249 -14.07 -5.08 -10.00
C VAL A 249 -14.13 -5.38 -8.51
N VAL A 250 -14.69 -6.55 -8.15
CA VAL A 250 -14.59 -7.10 -6.80
C VAL A 250 -13.19 -7.63 -6.63
N LEU A 251 -12.40 -7.01 -5.75
CA LEU A 251 -10.95 -7.18 -5.68
C LEU A 251 -10.55 -8.62 -5.35
N SER A 252 -11.13 -9.22 -4.32
CA SER A 252 -10.82 -10.59 -3.90
C SER A 252 -11.05 -11.60 -5.02
N ARG A 253 -12.19 -11.49 -5.69
CA ARG A 253 -12.55 -12.33 -6.81
C ARG A 253 -11.62 -12.11 -8.00
N PHE A 254 -11.35 -10.85 -8.33
CA PHE A 254 -10.48 -10.47 -9.44
C PHE A 254 -9.05 -11.02 -9.26
N LEU A 255 -8.51 -10.94 -8.05
CA LEU A 255 -7.20 -11.48 -7.72
C LEU A 255 -7.16 -13.01 -7.84
N ALA A 256 -8.19 -13.70 -7.31
CA ALA A 256 -8.26 -15.15 -7.33
C ALA A 256 -8.42 -15.72 -8.75
N GLU A 257 -9.37 -15.18 -9.52
CA GLU A 257 -9.64 -15.64 -10.89
C GLU A 257 -8.46 -15.42 -11.84
N ASN A 258 -7.66 -14.39 -11.60
CA ASN A 258 -6.52 -14.05 -12.44
C ASN A 258 -5.17 -14.51 -11.86
N GLN A 259 -5.17 -15.34 -10.80
CA GLN A 259 -3.95 -15.87 -10.19
C GLN A 259 -2.93 -14.78 -9.86
N ALA A 260 -3.40 -13.70 -9.26
CA ALA A 260 -2.56 -12.57 -8.91
C ALA A 260 -1.48 -12.96 -7.89
N TYR A 261 -0.30 -12.42 -8.03
CA TYR A 261 0.87 -12.71 -7.21
C TYR A 261 1.55 -11.42 -6.73
N HIS A 262 2.46 -11.55 -5.78
CA HIS A 262 3.32 -10.45 -5.33
C HIS A 262 4.74 -10.62 -5.86
N LEU A 263 5.40 -9.50 -6.17
CA LEU A 263 6.84 -9.56 -6.47
C LEU A 263 7.62 -10.02 -5.24
N LYS A 264 8.57 -10.95 -5.46
CA LYS A 264 9.46 -11.48 -4.40
C LYS A 264 8.70 -11.97 -3.16
N GLU A 265 7.60 -12.66 -3.35
CA GLU A 265 6.70 -13.13 -2.29
C GLU A 265 7.43 -13.95 -1.21
N TYR A 266 8.45 -14.73 -1.63
CA TYR A 266 9.29 -15.55 -0.75
C TYR A 266 10.03 -14.76 0.34
N LEU A 267 10.13 -13.43 0.23
CA LEU A 267 10.75 -12.58 1.25
C LEU A 267 9.81 -12.26 2.43
N GLY A 268 8.54 -12.62 2.37
CA GLY A 268 7.58 -12.43 3.44
C GLY A 268 7.27 -10.96 3.77
N THR A 269 7.58 -10.03 2.88
CA THR A 269 7.34 -8.58 3.06
C THR A 269 5.87 -8.20 2.96
N LYS A 270 5.02 -9.10 2.41
CA LYS A 270 3.59 -8.91 2.19
C LYS A 270 3.28 -7.58 1.49
N PRO A 271 3.63 -7.45 0.20
CA PRO A 271 3.32 -6.28 -0.61
C PRO A 271 1.81 -5.97 -0.67
N ARG A 272 1.46 -4.71 -0.89
CA ARG A 272 0.08 -4.27 -1.20
C ARG A 272 -0.11 -4.02 -2.68
N VAL A 273 0.91 -4.28 -3.48
CA VAL A 273 0.85 -4.26 -4.94
C VAL A 273 0.79 -5.69 -5.42
N TYR A 274 -0.27 -6.00 -6.16
CA TYR A 274 -0.54 -7.29 -6.76
C TYR A 274 -0.23 -7.23 -8.25
N TYR A 275 0.18 -8.34 -8.82
CA TYR A 275 0.46 -8.46 -10.24
C TYR A 275 -0.35 -9.61 -10.83
N ILE A 276 -1.11 -9.32 -11.89
CA ILE A 276 -1.75 -10.36 -12.69
C ILE A 276 -0.76 -10.80 -13.76
N PRO A 277 -0.46 -12.12 -13.86
CA PRO A 277 0.50 -12.60 -14.84
C PRO A 277 0.01 -12.33 -16.26
N GLY A 278 0.95 -11.98 -17.12
CA GLY A 278 0.69 -11.73 -18.52
C GLY A 278 1.94 -12.06 -19.33
N HIS A 279 1.72 -12.54 -20.54
CA HIS A 279 2.79 -12.87 -21.48
C HIS A 279 2.82 -11.92 -22.68
N GLY A 280 2.15 -10.77 -22.57
CA GLY A 280 1.98 -9.85 -23.70
C GLY A 280 1.02 -10.37 -24.78
N GLU A 281 0.35 -11.48 -24.55
CA GLU A 281 -0.48 -12.19 -25.55
C GLU A 281 -1.76 -11.42 -25.89
N LYS A 282 -2.30 -10.66 -24.95
CA LYS A 282 -3.52 -9.86 -25.13
C LYS A 282 -3.28 -8.40 -25.45
N VAL A 283 -2.09 -7.91 -25.24
CA VAL A 283 -1.67 -6.62 -25.81
C VAL A 283 -1.63 -6.87 -27.31
N GLY A 284 -2.71 -6.51 -27.96
CA GLY A 284 -3.03 -6.91 -29.32
C GLY A 284 -1.80 -6.84 -30.21
N ARG A 285 -1.65 -7.85 -31.05
CA ARG A 285 -0.50 -8.01 -31.96
C ARG A 285 0.02 -6.64 -32.33
N ASN A 286 1.13 -6.25 -31.72
CA ASN A 286 1.67 -4.93 -31.93
C ASN A 286 1.88 -4.77 -33.43
N PRO A 287 1.08 -3.98 -34.14
CA PRO A 287 1.26 -3.78 -35.56
C PRO A 287 2.57 -3.08 -35.90
N TYR A 288 3.30 -2.65 -34.85
CA TYR A 288 4.53 -1.85 -34.94
C TYR A 288 5.81 -2.65 -34.64
N LYS A 289 5.90 -3.92 -35.05
CA LYS A 289 7.14 -4.71 -34.99
C LYS A 289 8.35 -4.06 -35.72
N ARG A 290 8.24 -2.85 -36.23
CA ARG A 290 9.31 -2.14 -36.91
C ARG A 290 9.94 -1.09 -36.00
N GLY A 291 11.01 -1.46 -35.38
CA GLY A 291 11.86 -0.59 -34.58
C GLY A 291 11.46 -0.61 -33.10
N ARG A 292 12.30 -1.20 -32.26
CA ARG A 292 12.22 -1.02 -30.80
C ARG A 292 12.31 0.47 -30.54
N LEU A 293 11.32 1.01 -29.86
CA LEU A 293 11.48 2.33 -29.25
C LEU A 293 12.56 2.20 -28.17
N PRO A 294 13.34 3.24 -27.90
CA PRO A 294 14.31 3.22 -26.82
C PRO A 294 13.60 2.84 -25.53
N THR A 295 14.08 1.79 -24.87
CA THR A 295 13.55 1.35 -23.55
C THR A 295 13.93 2.32 -22.44
N GLN A 296 14.96 3.12 -22.69
CA GLN A 296 15.39 4.21 -21.84
C GLN A 296 15.20 5.53 -22.58
N TRP A 297 14.10 6.17 -22.31
CA TRP A 297 13.89 7.53 -22.78
C TRP A 297 14.76 8.48 -21.97
N PRO A 298 15.45 9.46 -22.59
CA PRO A 298 16.07 10.55 -21.87
C PRO A 298 15.06 11.23 -20.94
N TRP A 299 15.52 11.68 -19.78
CA TRP A 299 14.62 12.28 -18.78
C TRP A 299 13.70 13.35 -19.37
N LYS A 300 14.22 14.27 -20.15
CA LYS A 300 13.42 15.32 -20.81
C LYS A 300 12.34 14.75 -21.70
N GLU A 301 12.66 13.78 -22.54
CA GLU A 301 11.69 13.13 -23.42
C GLU A 301 10.62 12.38 -22.66
N ARG A 302 10.95 11.78 -21.49
CA ARG A 302 9.98 11.12 -20.61
C ARG A 302 8.95 12.08 -20.04
N VAL A 303 9.36 13.30 -19.75
CA VAL A 303 8.49 14.34 -19.17
C VAL A 303 7.74 15.11 -20.27
N GLU A 304 8.42 15.50 -21.34
CA GLU A 304 7.87 16.31 -22.43
C GLU A 304 7.01 15.49 -23.40
N GLY A 305 7.37 14.23 -23.65
CA GLY A 305 6.62 13.30 -24.52
C GLY A 305 5.36 12.74 -23.85
N ALA A 306 5.19 12.93 -22.54
CA ALA A 306 3.96 12.62 -21.87
C ALA A 306 2.87 13.60 -22.34
N LYS A 307 1.73 13.09 -22.77
CA LYS A 307 0.55 13.94 -22.95
C LYS A 307 0.28 14.62 -21.62
N VAL A 308 0.59 15.90 -21.53
CA VAL A 308 0.47 16.69 -20.31
C VAL A 308 -0.91 16.48 -19.75
N TRP A 309 -0.98 15.83 -18.59
CA TRP A 309 -2.19 15.76 -17.81
C TRP A 309 -2.41 17.17 -17.25
N LYS A 310 -3.13 18.00 -18.03
CA LYS A 310 -3.56 19.30 -17.54
C LYS A 310 -4.48 19.04 -16.37
N ARG A 311 -4.07 19.43 -15.17
CA ARG A 311 -5.00 19.60 -14.07
C ARG A 311 -6.16 20.41 -14.64
N SER A 312 -7.32 19.78 -14.81
CA SER A 312 -8.54 20.49 -15.12
C SER A 312 -8.69 21.52 -14.01
N GLY A 313 -8.49 22.79 -14.37
CA GLY A 313 -8.51 23.88 -13.42
C GLY A 313 -9.84 23.89 -12.67
N ARG A 314 -9.74 24.02 -11.39
CA ARG A 314 -10.70 24.73 -10.55
C ARG A 314 -9.97 25.80 -9.81
#